data_5c4f97b3f24671f3c92251c45680e342
#
_entry.id   5c4f97b3f24671f3c92251c45680e342
#
_cell.length_a   1.000
_cell.length_b   1.000
_cell.length_c   1.000
_cell.angle_alpha   90.00
_cell.angle_beta   90.00
_cell.angle_gamma   90.00
#
_symmetry.space_group_name_H-M   'P 1'
#
loop_
_entity.id
_entity.type
_entity.pdbx_description
1 polymer ?
#
loop_
_entity_poly.entity_id
_entity_poly.type
_entity_poly.pdbx_seq_one_letter_code
_entity_poly.pdbx_strand_id
1 'polypeptide(L)'
;MTSNGLPDYLRRLIDAADDLPLRHRMPKATSTARRSAVLILVGEGPRGPDVLLIEKSAHLRSHAGQPAFPGGGVDPGDDFPVGTALREAEEEAGVDPAGVRVLATLQELFLPPSDRLVVPVVAWWDDPREVSVGDPREVARVARVPLADLADPTHRFRIRHPSGYVGPAFGVADMVVWGFTAGLLDAILEATGLALPWDATDVRPLPPIGARAAALPGSADEADDDDSAAPTVADPPPDGPPTRTVPPR
;
A
#
# COMPACT_ATOMS: atom_id res chain seq x y z
N MET A 1 5.09 30.07 -10.98
CA MET A 1 4.03 29.29 -11.66
C MET A 1 4.37 29.28 -13.14
N THR A 2 4.89 28.19 -13.61
CA THR A 2 5.36 28.04 -15.00
C THR A 2 4.25 27.48 -15.87
N SER A 3 4.34 27.62 -17.17
CA SER A 3 3.31 27.58 -18.21
C SER A 3 2.31 26.43 -18.31
N ASN A 4 2.27 25.47 -17.37
CA ASN A 4 1.33 24.33 -17.41
C ASN A 4 0.60 24.04 -16.09
N GLY A 5 0.75 24.87 -15.07
CA GLY A 5 0.02 24.69 -13.79
C GLY A 5 0.39 23.43 -12.98
N LEU A 6 1.36 22.61 -13.42
CA LEU A 6 1.80 21.42 -12.71
C LEU A 6 2.90 21.74 -11.69
N PRO A 7 2.88 21.13 -10.50
CA PRO A 7 3.97 21.17 -9.53
C PRO A 7 5.29 20.65 -10.11
N ASP A 8 6.43 21.17 -9.62
CA ASP A 8 7.77 20.78 -10.12
C ASP A 8 8.10 19.31 -9.89
N TYR A 9 7.62 18.71 -8.80
CA TYR A 9 7.84 17.30 -8.51
C TYR A 9 7.15 16.38 -9.55
N LEU A 10 5.96 16.75 -10.05
CA LEU A 10 5.30 16.00 -11.12
C LEU A 10 6.01 16.12 -12.46
N ARG A 11 6.61 17.27 -12.76
CA ARG A 11 7.43 17.40 -13.97
C ARG A 11 8.63 16.48 -13.92
N ARG A 12 9.33 16.43 -12.76
CA ARG A 12 10.42 15.46 -12.57
C ARG A 12 9.99 14.03 -12.77
N LEU A 13 8.77 13.66 -12.29
CA LEU A 13 8.23 12.32 -12.51
C LEU A 13 7.98 12.06 -14.00
N ILE A 14 7.40 13.02 -14.74
CA ILE A 14 7.13 12.89 -16.18
C ILE A 14 8.44 12.75 -16.94
N ASP A 15 9.44 13.58 -16.63
CA ASP A 15 10.76 13.54 -17.27
C ASP A 15 11.49 12.22 -17.01
N ALA A 16 11.25 11.59 -15.85
CA ALA A 16 11.83 10.31 -15.47
C ALA A 16 10.99 9.09 -15.88
N ALA A 17 9.82 9.25 -16.52
CA ALA A 17 8.84 8.20 -16.73
C ALA A 17 9.40 6.95 -17.45
N ASP A 18 10.30 7.14 -18.43
CA ASP A 18 10.91 6.06 -19.19
C ASP A 18 12.10 5.41 -18.47
N ASP A 19 12.71 6.10 -17.51
CA ASP A 19 13.96 5.73 -16.83
C ASP A 19 13.77 5.25 -15.38
N LEU A 20 12.52 5.17 -14.89
CA LEU A 20 12.26 4.65 -13.55
C LEU A 20 12.85 3.24 -13.39
N PRO A 21 13.64 2.95 -12.33
CA PRO A 21 14.40 1.70 -12.19
C PRO A 21 13.52 0.50 -11.80
N LEU A 22 12.32 0.42 -12.35
CA LEU A 22 11.32 -0.59 -12.03
C LEU A 22 11.58 -1.92 -12.75
N ARG A 23 11.99 -1.88 -14.03
CA ARG A 23 12.19 -3.08 -14.87
C ARG A 23 13.32 -3.99 -14.38
N HIS A 24 14.38 -3.43 -13.81
CA HIS A 24 15.53 -4.21 -13.36
C HIS A 24 15.21 -5.16 -12.19
N ARG A 25 14.05 -4.98 -11.55
CA ARG A 25 13.57 -5.76 -10.41
C ARG A 25 12.47 -6.75 -10.78
N MET A 26 12.01 -6.75 -12.03
CA MET A 26 10.88 -7.58 -12.47
C MET A 26 11.34 -8.69 -13.42
N PRO A 27 10.82 -9.92 -13.29
CA PRO A 27 11.07 -10.99 -14.25
C PRO A 27 10.44 -10.67 -15.61
N LYS A 28 10.86 -11.41 -16.64
CA LYS A 28 10.27 -11.29 -17.99
C LYS A 28 8.83 -11.84 -17.98
N ALA A 29 7.97 -11.16 -18.73
CA ALA A 29 6.58 -11.59 -18.90
C ALA A 29 6.47 -12.96 -19.59
N THR A 30 5.43 -13.70 -19.24
CA THR A 30 5.00 -14.89 -19.95
C THR A 30 4.27 -14.49 -21.24
N SER A 31 4.16 -15.41 -22.22
CA SER A 31 3.39 -15.18 -23.46
C SER A 31 1.87 -15.13 -23.22
N THR A 32 1.41 -15.53 -22.03
CA THR A 32 -0.01 -15.61 -21.63
C THR A 32 -0.43 -14.48 -20.71
N ALA A 33 0.51 -13.61 -20.32
CA ALA A 33 0.25 -12.53 -19.37
C ALA A 33 -0.87 -11.61 -19.85
N ARG A 34 -1.85 -11.37 -18.98
CA ARG A 34 -3.00 -10.52 -19.27
C ARG A 34 -2.66 -9.06 -19.04
N ARG A 35 -3.08 -8.19 -19.94
CA ARG A 35 -2.83 -6.75 -19.81
C ARG A 35 -3.75 -6.12 -18.77
N SER A 36 -3.21 -5.16 -18.04
CA SER A 36 -3.89 -4.39 -17.01
C SER A 36 -3.33 -2.98 -16.96
N ALA A 37 -4.09 -2.04 -16.41
CA ALA A 37 -3.61 -0.70 -16.14
C ALA A 37 -3.99 -0.29 -14.71
N VAL A 38 -3.18 0.59 -14.10
CA VAL A 38 -3.47 1.21 -12.80
C VAL A 38 -3.32 2.72 -12.93
N LEU A 39 -4.14 3.47 -12.18
CA LEU A 39 -4.11 4.93 -12.17
C LEU A 39 -3.35 5.45 -10.95
N ILE A 40 -2.23 6.12 -11.18
CA ILE A 40 -1.49 6.88 -10.17
C ILE A 40 -2.04 8.30 -10.20
N LEU A 41 -3.13 8.53 -9.49
CA LEU A 41 -3.82 9.81 -9.46
C LEU A 41 -3.31 10.66 -8.31
N VAL A 42 -2.66 11.77 -8.64
CA VAL A 42 -2.14 12.74 -7.68
C VAL A 42 -2.98 14.01 -7.77
N GLY A 43 -3.36 14.58 -6.63
CA GLY A 43 -4.14 15.82 -6.57
C GLY A 43 -3.79 16.66 -5.36
N GLU A 44 -4.36 17.86 -5.28
CA GLU A 44 -4.29 18.69 -4.08
C GLU A 44 -5.34 18.24 -3.06
N GLY A 45 -4.87 17.93 -1.86
CA GLY A 45 -5.72 17.55 -0.74
C GLY A 45 -5.68 18.56 0.41
N PRO A 46 -6.46 18.35 1.48
CA PRO A 46 -6.48 19.26 2.62
C PRO A 46 -5.14 19.39 3.36
N ARG A 47 -4.26 18.39 3.22
CA ARG A 47 -2.91 18.37 3.84
C ARG A 47 -1.78 18.51 2.81
N GLY A 48 -2.06 19.11 1.65
CA GLY A 48 -1.14 19.21 0.53
C GLY A 48 -1.33 18.07 -0.48
N PRO A 49 -0.38 17.88 -1.40
CA PRO A 49 -0.48 16.87 -2.44
C PRO A 49 -0.71 15.47 -1.88
N ASP A 50 -1.62 14.72 -2.47
CA ASP A 50 -1.93 13.35 -2.08
C ASP A 50 -2.06 12.42 -3.30
N VAL A 51 -2.07 11.14 -3.05
CA VAL A 51 -2.29 10.09 -4.04
C VAL A 51 -3.49 9.23 -3.64
N LEU A 52 -4.28 8.83 -4.64
CA LEU A 52 -5.42 7.96 -4.44
C LEU A 52 -4.99 6.50 -4.34
N LEU A 53 -5.38 5.84 -3.25
CA LEU A 53 -5.23 4.39 -3.05
C LEU A 53 -6.57 3.78 -2.70
N ILE A 54 -6.73 2.51 -3.03
CA ILE A 54 -7.83 1.66 -2.60
C ILE A 54 -7.30 0.51 -1.74
N GLU A 55 -8.13 -0.03 -0.86
CA GLU A 55 -7.90 -1.31 -0.20
C GLU A 55 -8.85 -2.33 -0.81
N LYS A 56 -8.32 -3.36 -1.42
CA LYS A 56 -9.12 -4.45 -2.02
C LYS A 56 -9.90 -5.20 -0.94
N SER A 57 -11.10 -5.67 -1.27
CA SER A 57 -11.92 -6.44 -0.34
C SER A 57 -11.21 -7.72 0.14
N ALA A 58 -11.31 -8.04 1.43
CA ALA A 58 -10.75 -9.25 2.03
C ALA A 58 -11.38 -10.56 1.48
N HIS A 59 -12.52 -10.46 0.80
CA HIS A 59 -13.23 -11.60 0.22
C HIS A 59 -12.76 -11.98 -1.20
N LEU A 60 -11.87 -11.20 -1.79
CA LEU A 60 -11.34 -11.51 -3.12
C LEU A 60 -10.44 -12.76 -3.10
N ARG A 61 -10.45 -13.51 -4.22
CA ARG A 61 -9.58 -14.69 -4.37
C ARG A 61 -8.10 -14.36 -4.55
N SER A 62 -7.80 -13.16 -5.04
CA SER A 62 -6.45 -12.64 -5.25
C SER A 62 -6.35 -11.21 -4.72
N HIS A 63 -5.19 -10.85 -4.19
CA HIS A 63 -4.93 -9.51 -3.63
C HIS A 63 -5.88 -9.08 -2.51
N ALA A 64 -6.51 -10.05 -1.81
CA ALA A 64 -7.42 -9.79 -0.70
C ALA A 64 -6.81 -8.87 0.35
N GLY A 65 -7.51 -7.79 0.71
CA GLY A 65 -7.09 -6.82 1.71
C GLY A 65 -5.82 -6.03 1.37
N GLN A 66 -5.34 -6.09 0.11
CA GLN A 66 -4.12 -5.37 -0.27
C GLN A 66 -4.43 -3.94 -0.71
N PRO A 67 -3.68 -2.94 -0.19
CA PRO A 67 -3.70 -1.60 -0.74
C PRO A 67 -3.11 -1.57 -2.16
N ALA A 68 -3.78 -0.86 -3.06
CA ALA A 68 -3.40 -0.75 -4.46
C ALA A 68 -3.76 0.64 -5.02
N PHE A 69 -3.18 0.99 -6.16
CA PHE A 69 -3.77 2.01 -7.02
C PHE A 69 -5.08 1.48 -7.63
N PRO A 70 -6.07 2.31 -7.88
CA PRO A 70 -7.23 1.90 -8.68
C PRO A 70 -6.77 1.30 -10.01
N GLY A 71 -7.37 0.17 -10.42
CA GLY A 71 -6.98 -0.45 -11.67
C GLY A 71 -7.34 -1.92 -11.79
N GLY A 72 -7.33 -2.39 -13.04
CA GLY A 72 -7.75 -3.74 -13.39
C GLY A 72 -7.37 -4.17 -14.79
N GLY A 73 -8.08 -5.17 -15.28
CA GLY A 73 -7.87 -5.75 -16.61
C GLY A 73 -8.42 -4.89 -17.73
N VAL A 74 -7.84 -5.02 -18.92
CA VAL A 74 -8.39 -4.40 -20.11
C VAL A 74 -9.70 -5.10 -20.51
N ASP A 75 -10.74 -4.31 -20.77
CA ASP A 75 -12.03 -4.77 -21.30
C ASP A 75 -12.16 -4.47 -22.80
N PRO A 76 -13.03 -5.24 -23.50
CA PRO A 76 -13.30 -4.96 -24.91
C PRO A 76 -13.84 -3.53 -25.12
N GLY A 77 -13.12 -2.73 -25.89
CA GLY A 77 -13.47 -1.34 -26.19
C GLY A 77 -12.70 -0.30 -25.39
N ASP A 78 -11.90 -0.71 -24.40
CA ASP A 78 -11.01 0.21 -23.67
C ASP A 78 -9.95 0.81 -24.61
N ASP A 79 -9.70 2.11 -24.47
CA ASP A 79 -8.50 2.76 -25.00
C ASP A 79 -7.31 2.50 -24.05
N PHE A 80 -6.68 1.35 -24.23
CA PHE A 80 -5.61 0.89 -23.35
C PHE A 80 -4.31 1.67 -23.55
N PRO A 81 -3.59 2.04 -22.47
CA PRO A 81 -3.85 1.77 -21.06
C PRO A 81 -4.72 2.83 -20.37
N VAL A 82 -4.84 4.01 -20.96
CA VAL A 82 -5.46 5.19 -20.34
C VAL A 82 -6.94 4.96 -20.04
N GLY A 83 -7.70 4.53 -21.05
CA GLY A 83 -9.13 4.26 -20.87
C GLY A 83 -9.41 3.21 -19.82
N THR A 84 -8.62 2.11 -19.79
CA THR A 84 -8.72 1.09 -18.74
C THR A 84 -8.49 1.68 -17.35
N ALA A 85 -7.42 2.46 -17.15
CA ALA A 85 -7.08 3.02 -15.86
C ALA A 85 -8.13 4.01 -15.34
N LEU A 86 -8.70 4.83 -16.22
CA LEU A 86 -9.76 5.80 -15.89
C LEU A 86 -11.08 5.09 -15.55
N ARG A 87 -11.51 4.11 -16.38
CA ARG A 87 -12.73 3.33 -16.13
C ARG A 87 -12.67 2.63 -14.77
N GLU A 88 -11.57 1.94 -14.48
CA GLU A 88 -11.39 1.25 -13.20
C GLU A 88 -11.41 2.22 -12.01
N ALA A 89 -10.80 3.41 -12.14
CA ALA A 89 -10.82 4.42 -11.08
C ALA A 89 -12.23 5.01 -10.86
N GLU A 90 -13.03 5.14 -11.92
CA GLU A 90 -14.44 5.51 -11.81
C GLU A 90 -15.24 4.42 -11.10
N GLU A 91 -15.10 3.15 -11.52
CA GLU A 91 -15.83 2.02 -10.97
C GLU A 91 -15.45 1.70 -9.52
N GLU A 92 -14.15 1.77 -9.15
CA GLU A 92 -13.64 1.40 -7.84
C GLU A 92 -13.69 2.52 -6.80
N ALA A 93 -13.51 3.78 -7.23
CA ALA A 93 -13.32 4.92 -6.33
C ALA A 93 -14.24 6.12 -6.63
N GLY A 94 -15.11 6.05 -7.64
CA GLY A 94 -16.02 7.14 -8.02
C GLY A 94 -15.31 8.36 -8.59
N VAL A 95 -14.10 8.18 -9.17
CA VAL A 95 -13.36 9.28 -9.80
C VAL A 95 -14.06 9.68 -11.10
N ASP A 96 -14.40 10.97 -11.25
CA ASP A 96 -14.91 11.51 -12.50
C ASP A 96 -13.74 11.70 -13.49
N PRO A 97 -13.70 10.95 -14.61
CA PRO A 97 -12.61 11.07 -15.58
C PRO A 97 -12.48 12.46 -16.19
N ALA A 98 -13.58 13.26 -16.24
CA ALA A 98 -13.54 14.62 -16.79
C ALA A 98 -12.68 15.58 -15.95
N GLY A 99 -12.47 15.28 -14.66
CA GLY A 99 -11.60 16.03 -13.77
C GLY A 99 -10.16 15.55 -13.75
N VAL A 100 -9.80 14.55 -14.57
CA VAL A 100 -8.48 13.91 -14.56
C VAL A 100 -7.68 14.27 -15.80
N ARG A 101 -6.47 14.79 -15.61
CA ARG A 101 -5.52 15.08 -16.68
C ARG A 101 -4.42 14.05 -16.69
N VAL A 102 -4.40 13.17 -17.68
CA VAL A 102 -3.34 12.20 -17.88
C VAL A 102 -2.03 12.92 -18.25
N LEU A 103 -0.95 12.55 -17.58
CA LEU A 103 0.36 13.19 -17.72
C LEU A 103 1.36 12.30 -18.45
N ALA A 104 1.42 11.01 -18.09
CA ALA A 104 2.35 10.05 -18.67
C ALA A 104 1.86 8.61 -18.46
N THR A 105 2.37 7.71 -19.27
CA THR A 105 2.33 6.26 -19.00
C THR A 105 3.72 5.79 -18.66
N LEU A 106 3.86 5.01 -17.60
CA LEU A 106 5.14 4.43 -17.23
C LEU A 106 5.38 3.13 -18.03
N GLN A 107 6.58 2.61 -17.92
CA GLN A 107 6.93 1.33 -18.55
C GLN A 107 6.05 0.18 -18.04
N GLU A 108 5.74 -0.76 -18.93
CA GLU A 108 4.97 -1.96 -18.61
C GLU A 108 5.76 -2.90 -17.68
N LEU A 109 5.10 -3.39 -16.62
CA LEU A 109 5.69 -4.19 -15.55
C LEU A 109 4.98 -5.53 -15.43
N PHE A 110 5.74 -6.63 -15.38
CA PHE A 110 5.18 -7.96 -15.21
C PHE A 110 5.05 -8.33 -13.73
N LEU A 111 3.87 -8.80 -13.33
CA LEU A 111 3.53 -9.25 -11.99
C LEU A 111 3.32 -10.77 -11.96
N PRO A 112 4.35 -11.57 -11.64
CA PRO A 112 4.30 -13.04 -11.70
C PRO A 112 3.15 -13.66 -10.91
N PRO A 113 2.84 -13.21 -9.67
CA PRO A 113 1.80 -13.84 -8.87
C PRO A 113 0.41 -13.78 -9.50
N SER A 114 0.14 -12.77 -10.34
CA SER A 114 -1.16 -12.58 -11.00
C SER A 114 -1.13 -12.86 -12.50
N ASP A 115 0.06 -13.17 -13.07
CA ASP A 115 0.31 -13.30 -14.52
C ASP A 115 -0.25 -12.10 -15.30
N ARG A 116 0.08 -10.88 -14.82
CA ARG A 116 -0.38 -9.63 -15.43
C ARG A 116 0.78 -8.77 -15.88
N LEU A 117 0.60 -8.14 -17.04
CA LEU A 117 1.38 -7.01 -17.54
C LEU A 117 0.63 -5.74 -17.17
N VAL A 118 1.19 -4.95 -16.28
CA VAL A 118 0.56 -3.74 -15.75
C VAL A 118 1.24 -2.50 -16.29
N VAL A 119 0.47 -1.59 -16.87
CA VAL A 119 0.91 -0.26 -17.30
C VAL A 119 0.41 0.76 -16.28
N PRO A 120 1.30 1.41 -15.50
CA PRO A 120 0.91 2.51 -14.63
C PRO A 120 0.67 3.78 -15.46
N VAL A 121 -0.47 4.44 -15.23
CA VAL A 121 -0.86 5.72 -15.82
C VAL A 121 -0.76 6.79 -14.77
N VAL A 122 0.11 7.79 -14.98
CA VAL A 122 0.27 8.94 -14.07
C VAL A 122 -0.69 10.03 -14.49
N ALA A 123 -1.45 10.56 -13.55
CA ALA A 123 -2.41 11.61 -13.80
C ALA A 123 -2.45 12.65 -12.68
N TRP A 124 -2.83 13.86 -13.06
CA TRP A 124 -3.14 14.96 -12.15
C TRP A 124 -4.64 15.15 -12.03
N TRP A 125 -5.11 15.32 -10.82
CA TRP A 125 -6.52 15.56 -10.53
C TRP A 125 -6.77 17.07 -10.51
N ASP A 126 -7.23 17.60 -11.64
CA ASP A 126 -7.48 19.04 -11.80
C ASP A 126 -8.69 19.53 -10.97
N ASP A 127 -9.70 18.68 -10.79
CA ASP A 127 -10.92 18.96 -10.02
C ASP A 127 -11.18 17.83 -9.00
N PRO A 128 -10.42 17.77 -7.89
CA PRO A 128 -10.59 16.74 -6.88
C PRO A 128 -11.97 16.81 -6.22
N ARG A 129 -12.72 15.72 -6.33
CA ARG A 129 -14.03 15.55 -5.70
C ARG A 129 -13.98 14.52 -4.59
N GLU A 130 -15.10 14.39 -3.86
CA GLU A 130 -15.26 13.33 -2.88
C GLU A 130 -15.19 11.96 -3.55
N VAL A 131 -14.41 11.05 -2.96
CA VAL A 131 -14.27 9.67 -3.41
C VAL A 131 -15.11 8.75 -2.54
N SER A 132 -15.61 7.69 -3.13
CA SER A 132 -16.42 6.69 -2.44
C SER A 132 -16.11 5.30 -2.97
N VAL A 133 -16.37 4.28 -2.15
CA VAL A 133 -16.29 2.89 -2.59
C VAL A 133 -17.38 2.65 -3.64
N GLY A 134 -16.98 2.22 -4.83
CA GLY A 134 -17.91 1.89 -5.91
C GLY A 134 -18.61 0.55 -5.66
N ASP A 135 -17.89 -0.57 -5.72
CA ASP A 135 -18.41 -1.89 -5.35
C ASP A 135 -17.76 -2.43 -4.06
N PRO A 136 -18.47 -2.51 -2.93
CA PRO A 136 -17.93 -3.02 -1.67
C PRO A 136 -17.49 -4.50 -1.73
N ARG A 137 -17.88 -5.24 -2.76
CA ARG A 137 -17.41 -6.62 -2.98
C ARG A 137 -15.97 -6.66 -3.49
N GLU A 138 -15.52 -5.59 -4.16
CA GLU A 138 -14.19 -5.47 -4.76
C GLU A 138 -13.27 -4.54 -3.96
N VAL A 139 -13.81 -3.44 -3.46
CA VAL A 139 -13.08 -2.41 -2.71
C VAL A 139 -13.67 -2.26 -1.31
N ALA A 140 -12.83 -2.46 -0.29
CA ALA A 140 -13.22 -2.26 1.09
C ALA A 140 -13.12 -0.79 1.51
N ARG A 141 -12.18 -0.03 0.92
CA ARG A 141 -11.90 1.35 1.29
C ARG A 141 -11.21 2.12 0.17
N VAL A 142 -11.47 3.41 0.11
CA VAL A 142 -10.76 4.39 -0.71
C VAL A 142 -10.08 5.39 0.21
N ALA A 143 -8.84 5.77 -0.07
CA ALA A 143 -8.08 6.73 0.73
C ALA A 143 -7.27 7.69 -0.16
N ARG A 144 -7.28 8.97 0.18
CA ARG A 144 -6.35 9.96 -0.34
C ARG A 144 -5.19 10.08 0.65
N VAL A 145 -4.02 9.63 0.24
CA VAL A 145 -2.83 9.52 1.11
C VAL A 145 -1.87 10.67 0.80
N PRO A 146 -1.62 11.58 1.74
CA PRO A 146 -0.67 12.68 1.53
C PRO A 146 0.71 12.18 1.15
N LEU A 147 1.34 12.81 0.15
CA LEU A 147 2.71 12.48 -0.24
C LEU A 147 3.70 12.74 0.90
N ALA A 148 3.39 13.69 1.78
CA ALA A 148 4.18 13.94 2.99
C ALA A 148 4.19 12.76 3.94
N ASP A 149 3.05 12.07 4.14
CA ASP A 149 2.97 10.88 4.98
C ASP A 149 3.78 9.71 4.37
N LEU A 150 3.76 9.56 3.04
CA LEU A 150 4.56 8.55 2.33
C LEU A 150 6.07 8.86 2.40
N ALA A 151 6.44 10.14 2.42
CA ALA A 151 7.84 10.56 2.53
C ALA A 151 8.38 10.47 3.96
N ASP A 152 7.52 10.49 4.98
CA ASP A 152 7.90 10.47 6.40
C ASP A 152 8.63 9.17 6.75
N PRO A 153 9.89 9.25 7.25
CA PRO A 153 10.67 8.08 7.64
C PRO A 153 9.99 7.18 8.67
N THR A 154 9.15 7.73 9.56
CA THR A 154 8.44 6.97 10.61
C THR A 154 7.38 6.03 10.06
N HIS A 155 6.88 6.31 8.86
CA HIS A 155 5.91 5.48 8.16
C HIS A 155 6.55 4.45 7.22
N ARG A 156 7.88 4.45 7.10
CA ARG A 156 8.61 3.63 6.12
C ARG A 156 9.37 2.49 6.78
N PHE A 157 9.20 1.28 6.24
CA PHE A 157 9.89 0.06 6.66
C PHE A 157 9.99 -0.90 5.47
N ARG A 158 10.48 -2.10 5.69
CA ARG A 158 10.49 -3.17 4.70
C ARG A 158 9.63 -4.34 5.17
N ILE A 159 8.96 -4.97 4.23
CA ILE A 159 8.20 -6.21 4.49
C ILE A 159 9.00 -7.39 3.94
N ARG A 160 9.08 -8.46 4.76
CA ARG A 160 9.54 -9.79 4.34
C ARG A 160 8.34 -10.67 4.04
N HIS A 161 8.14 -10.99 2.76
CA HIS A 161 7.12 -11.93 2.31
C HIS A 161 7.58 -13.39 2.55
N PRO A 162 6.68 -14.36 2.82
CA PRO A 162 7.04 -15.77 2.99
C PRO A 162 7.80 -16.39 1.80
N SER A 163 7.64 -15.87 0.59
CA SER A 163 8.42 -16.28 -0.60
C SER A 163 9.90 -15.88 -0.55
N GLY A 164 10.34 -15.14 0.49
CA GLY A 164 11.70 -14.61 0.59
C GLY A 164 11.88 -13.20 0.00
N TYR A 165 10.89 -12.67 -0.72
CA TYR A 165 10.94 -11.28 -1.19
C TYR A 165 11.01 -10.30 -0.01
N VAL A 166 11.88 -9.29 -0.13
CA VAL A 166 11.96 -8.18 0.82
C VAL A 166 11.91 -6.88 0.04
N GLY A 167 10.91 -6.04 0.29
CA GLY A 167 10.70 -4.78 -0.42
C GLY A 167 10.19 -3.65 0.47
N PRO A 168 10.10 -2.42 -0.06
CA PRO A 168 9.59 -1.27 0.67
C PRO A 168 8.14 -1.49 1.11
N ALA A 169 7.78 -0.82 2.20
CA ALA A 169 6.42 -0.78 2.73
C ALA A 169 6.16 0.55 3.44
N PHE A 170 4.87 0.90 3.54
CA PHE A 170 4.42 2.13 4.18
C PHE A 170 3.25 1.84 5.11
N GLY A 171 3.29 2.37 6.34
CA GLY A 171 2.19 2.37 7.29
C GLY A 171 1.45 3.70 7.23
N VAL A 172 0.50 3.86 6.32
CA VAL A 172 -0.18 5.14 6.04
C VAL A 172 -1.69 4.97 5.93
N ALA A 173 -2.46 5.99 6.33
CA ALA A 173 -3.92 5.98 6.29
C ALA A 173 -4.51 4.68 6.88
N ASP A 174 -3.92 4.20 7.98
CA ASP A 174 -4.27 2.93 8.64
C ASP A 174 -4.23 1.70 7.70
N MET A 175 -3.37 1.75 6.66
CA MET A 175 -3.09 0.65 5.72
C MET A 175 -1.60 0.28 5.79
N VAL A 176 -1.32 -1.00 5.53
CA VAL A 176 0.05 -1.47 5.26
C VAL A 176 0.21 -1.64 3.76
N VAL A 177 0.79 -0.64 3.12
CA VAL A 177 1.07 -0.67 1.66
C VAL A 177 2.40 -1.40 1.45
N TRP A 178 2.41 -2.43 0.60
CA TRP A 178 3.59 -3.25 0.32
C TRP A 178 3.59 -3.79 -1.12
N GLY A 179 4.60 -4.55 -1.50
CA GLY A 179 4.67 -5.22 -2.81
C GLY A 179 4.79 -4.25 -3.97
N PHE A 180 4.01 -4.49 -5.03
CA PHE A 180 4.04 -3.70 -6.27
C PHE A 180 3.69 -2.23 -6.03
N THR A 181 2.62 -1.97 -5.29
CA THR A 181 2.16 -0.60 -4.98
C THR A 181 3.23 0.18 -4.24
N ALA A 182 3.82 -0.42 -3.19
CA ALA A 182 4.88 0.23 -2.45
C ALA A 182 6.17 0.41 -3.28
N GLY A 183 6.49 -0.54 -4.15
CA GLY A 183 7.63 -0.41 -5.07
C GLY A 183 7.48 0.75 -6.05
N LEU A 184 6.25 0.99 -6.56
CA LEU A 184 5.95 2.16 -7.39
C LEU A 184 6.01 3.46 -6.60
N LEU A 185 5.41 3.52 -5.41
CA LEU A 185 5.45 4.70 -4.54
C LEU A 185 6.89 5.07 -4.16
N ASP A 186 7.72 4.09 -3.81
CA ASP A 186 9.13 4.28 -3.48
C ASP A 186 9.88 4.91 -4.66
N ALA A 187 9.73 4.34 -5.87
CA ALA A 187 10.36 4.86 -7.08
C ALA A 187 9.85 6.28 -7.45
N ILE A 188 8.56 6.56 -7.24
CA ILE A 188 7.97 7.88 -7.47
C ILE A 188 8.53 8.91 -6.49
N LEU A 189 8.63 8.59 -5.20
CA LEU A 189 9.21 9.48 -4.20
C LEU A 189 10.66 9.83 -4.54
N GLU A 190 11.46 8.86 -4.98
CA GLU A 190 12.84 9.09 -5.43
C GLU A 190 12.88 9.98 -6.68
N ALA A 191 12.13 9.66 -7.72
CA ALA A 191 12.12 10.41 -8.98
C ALA A 191 11.61 11.85 -8.81
N THR A 192 10.66 12.07 -7.91
CA THR A 192 10.12 13.40 -7.59
C THR A 192 11.04 14.24 -6.70
N GLY A 193 12.04 13.61 -6.05
CA GLY A 193 12.89 14.21 -5.04
C GLY A 193 12.16 14.50 -3.73
N LEU A 194 11.05 13.82 -3.46
CA LEU A 194 10.31 13.90 -2.20
C LEU A 194 10.77 12.85 -1.18
N ALA A 195 11.57 11.86 -1.59
CA ALA A 195 12.10 10.85 -0.69
C ALA A 195 12.99 11.48 0.40
N LEU A 196 12.75 11.11 1.64
CA LEU A 196 13.59 11.44 2.80
C LEU A 196 14.39 10.19 3.20
N PRO A 197 15.60 10.36 3.80
CA PRO A 197 16.35 9.23 4.36
C PRO A 197 15.52 8.50 5.42
N TRP A 198 15.48 7.16 5.35
CA TRP A 198 14.75 6.32 6.29
C TRP A 198 15.53 5.04 6.63
N ASP A 199 15.15 4.34 7.70
CA ASP A 199 15.81 3.12 8.14
C ASP A 199 15.39 1.90 7.31
N ALA A 200 16.15 1.60 6.26
CA ALA A 200 15.93 0.42 5.42
C ALA A 200 16.32 -0.91 6.11
N THR A 201 16.84 -0.89 7.34
CA THR A 201 17.15 -2.10 8.13
C THR A 201 15.95 -2.58 8.93
N ASP A 202 14.92 -1.74 9.14
CA ASP A 202 13.65 -2.13 9.75
C ASP A 202 12.89 -3.08 8.80
N VAL A 203 13.02 -4.38 9.02
CA VAL A 203 12.41 -5.45 8.21
C VAL A 203 11.39 -6.20 9.05
N ARG A 204 10.11 -6.01 8.75
CA ARG A 204 8.99 -6.61 9.46
C ARG A 204 8.41 -7.81 8.69
N PRO A 205 7.81 -8.81 9.35
CA PRO A 205 7.09 -9.88 8.65
C PRO A 205 5.85 -9.31 7.95
N LEU A 206 5.40 -9.99 6.88
CA LEU A 206 4.13 -9.64 6.24
C LEU A 206 2.98 -9.80 7.24
N PRO A 207 2.20 -8.74 7.50
CA PRO A 207 1.07 -8.83 8.42
C PRO A 207 -0.08 -9.67 7.83
N PRO A 208 -0.99 -10.18 8.69
CA PRO A 208 -2.21 -10.81 8.22
C PRO A 208 -3.05 -9.89 7.32
N ILE A 209 -3.88 -10.47 6.45
CA ILE A 209 -4.83 -9.73 5.62
C ILE A 209 -5.70 -8.83 6.48
N GLY A 210 -5.83 -7.56 6.10
CA GLY A 210 -6.62 -6.56 6.83
C GLY A 210 -5.98 -6.03 8.12
N ALA A 211 -4.71 -6.35 8.38
CA ALA A 211 -3.97 -5.73 9.49
C ALA A 211 -3.86 -4.21 9.30
N ARG A 212 -4.02 -3.49 10.39
CA ARG A 212 -3.90 -2.03 10.42
C ARG A 212 -2.47 -1.60 10.70
N ALA A 213 -2.07 -0.45 10.16
CA ALA A 213 -0.70 0.07 10.34
C ALA A 213 -0.35 0.28 11.82
N ALA A 214 -1.26 0.79 12.61
CA ALA A 214 -1.08 1.00 14.06
C ALA A 214 -0.87 -0.29 14.87
N ALA A 215 -1.24 -1.45 14.34
CA ALA A 215 -1.08 -2.75 15.02
C ALA A 215 0.25 -3.43 14.71
N LEU A 216 1.14 -2.80 13.92
CA LEU A 216 2.43 -3.38 13.59
C LEU A 216 3.43 -3.17 14.70
N PRO A 217 4.24 -4.21 15.08
CA PRO A 217 5.35 -4.04 16.01
C PRO A 217 6.31 -2.96 15.50
N GLY A 218 6.65 -1.99 16.37
CA GLY A 218 7.52 -0.87 16.03
C GLY A 218 6.82 0.42 15.60
N SER A 219 5.47 0.49 15.55
CA SER A 219 4.76 1.76 15.55
C SER A 219 4.94 2.44 16.93
N ALA A 220 5.31 3.73 16.93
CA ALA A 220 5.77 4.47 18.12
C ALA A 220 4.63 4.86 19.09
N ASP A 221 3.86 3.90 19.58
CA ASP A 221 2.86 4.06 20.66
C ASP A 221 3.17 3.16 21.86
N GLU A 222 4.45 2.79 22.08
CA GLU A 222 4.92 2.31 23.39
C GLU A 222 5.55 3.47 24.16
N ALA A 223 4.73 4.45 24.54
CA ALA A 223 5.07 5.45 25.53
C ALA A 223 4.09 5.33 26.70
N ASP A 224 4.67 4.96 27.87
CA ASP A 224 4.13 5.08 29.20
C ASP A 224 2.95 4.18 29.61
N ASP A 225 3.29 3.03 30.18
CA ASP A 225 2.71 2.58 31.44
C ASP A 225 3.80 1.88 32.29
N ASP A 226 4.70 2.71 32.82
CA ASP A 226 5.47 2.36 34.05
C ASP A 226 4.61 2.76 35.25
N ASP A 227 3.77 1.85 35.73
CA ASP A 227 3.29 1.94 37.08
C ASP A 227 3.66 0.67 37.88
N SER A 228 4.63 0.92 38.73
CA SER A 228 5.21 0.05 39.69
C SER A 228 4.14 -0.62 40.57
N ALA A 229 4.03 -1.94 40.50
CA ALA A 229 3.49 -2.75 41.59
C ALA A 229 4.43 -3.92 41.86
N ALA A 230 5.16 -3.81 42.96
CA ALA A 230 5.99 -4.87 43.50
C ALA A 230 5.16 -6.14 43.78
N PRO A 231 5.70 -7.35 43.52
CA PRO A 231 4.98 -8.57 43.85
C PRO A 231 4.93 -8.81 45.34
N THR A 232 3.72 -8.84 45.88
CA THR A 232 3.45 -9.32 47.24
C THR A 232 3.72 -10.83 47.31
N VAL A 233 4.65 -11.21 48.16
CA VAL A 233 4.97 -12.61 48.50
C VAL A 233 3.75 -13.22 49.17
N ALA A 234 3.16 -14.26 48.56
CA ALA A 234 2.12 -15.07 49.17
C ALA A 234 2.78 -16.19 49.99
N ASP A 235 2.35 -16.32 51.26
CA ASP A 235 2.72 -17.40 52.17
C ASP A 235 2.26 -18.80 51.66
N PRO A 236 3.02 -19.86 51.96
CA PRO A 236 2.65 -21.22 51.59
C PRO A 236 1.51 -21.75 52.47
N PRO A 237 0.63 -22.64 51.93
CA PRO A 237 -0.46 -23.23 52.68
C PRO A 237 0.03 -24.29 53.70
N PRO A 238 -0.69 -24.52 54.83
CA PRO A 238 -0.30 -25.47 55.86
C PRO A 238 -0.53 -26.93 55.44
N ASP A 239 0.32 -27.78 56.02
CA ASP A 239 0.34 -29.25 55.85
C ASP A 239 -1.02 -29.94 56.11
N GLY A 240 -1.46 -30.76 55.18
CA GLY A 240 -2.63 -31.65 55.32
C GLY A 240 -2.24 -32.96 56.00
N PRO A 241 -3.22 -33.68 56.64
CA PRO A 241 -2.97 -34.82 57.49
C PRO A 241 -2.63 -36.14 56.72
N PRO A 242 -2.03 -37.13 57.43
CA PRO A 242 -1.41 -38.29 56.81
C PRO A 242 -2.41 -39.32 56.30
N THR A 243 -2.10 -39.86 55.15
CA THR A 243 -2.83 -40.93 54.44
C THR A 243 -2.72 -42.27 55.18
N ARG A 244 -3.85 -42.87 55.47
CA ARG A 244 -4.01 -44.19 56.08
C ARG A 244 -3.84 -45.32 55.05
N THR A 245 -2.86 -46.17 55.30
CA THR A 245 -2.56 -47.38 54.51
C THR A 245 -3.63 -48.47 54.78
N VAL A 246 -4.20 -49.09 53.76
CA VAL A 246 -5.04 -50.30 53.87
C VAL A 246 -4.29 -51.45 53.20
N PRO A 247 -4.16 -52.63 53.81
CA PRO A 247 -3.48 -53.79 53.27
C PRO A 247 -4.37 -54.60 52.31
N PRO A 248 -3.76 -55.49 51.45
CA PRO A 248 -4.46 -56.19 50.38
C PRO A 248 -5.18 -57.48 50.84
N ARG A 249 -6.23 -57.82 50.09
CA ARG A 249 -6.71 -59.19 49.91
C ARG A 249 -6.76 -59.51 48.42
#